data_0bbbf092b4e0bb560195c739e3127a90
#
_entry.id   0bbbf092b4e0bb560195c739e3127a90
#
_cell.length_a   1.000
_cell.length_b   1.000
_cell.length_c   1.000
_cell.angle_alpha   90.00
_cell.angle_beta   90.00
_cell.angle_gamma   90.00
#
_symmetry.space_group_name_H-M   'P 1'
#
loop_
_entity.id
_entity.type
_entity.pdbx_description
1 polymer ?
#
loop_
_entity_poly.entity_id
_entity_poly.type
_entity_poly.pdbx_seq_one_letter_code
_entity_poly.pdbx_strand_id
1 'polypeptide(L)'
;MLFRSVLVDYQARLMPAIFEAESVLRNAKRLAQAAHWMEVPVWGTEQNPEKLGALSDEVRQFCRAVLPKMSFSACADGLLDLLKPVARHSQGGNARSLPKHLQKKPEPESVRSTVILGGVEAHICLLQTALDLLEQEFQVYVVTDACSSRTERNRDAAFDRLAGMGAELVTTEMVLFEWLRSAESDAFREIQALIK
;
A
#
# COMPACT_ATOMS: atom_id res chain seq x y z
N MET A 1 -11.52 4.37 -9.01
CA MET A 1 -10.43 3.46 -8.68
C MET A 1 -10.23 3.55 -7.18
N LEU A 2 -10.22 2.44 -6.45
CA LEU A 2 -10.06 2.43 -5.00
C LEU A 2 -8.60 2.07 -4.70
N PHE A 3 -7.81 3.06 -4.33
CA PHE A 3 -6.43 2.86 -3.90
C PHE A 3 -6.36 2.48 -2.42
N ARG A 4 -5.40 1.65 -2.08
CA ARG A 4 -4.97 1.29 -0.73
C ARG A 4 -3.46 1.28 -0.70
N SER A 5 -2.86 1.74 0.38
CA SER A 5 -1.40 1.75 0.52
C SER A 5 -0.96 0.82 1.66
N VAL A 6 0.08 0.04 1.43
CA VAL A 6 0.69 -0.83 2.43
C VAL A 6 2.18 -0.53 2.51
N LEU A 7 2.64 -0.18 3.70
CA LEU A 7 4.02 0.18 4.01
C LEU A 7 4.67 -0.95 4.81
N VAL A 8 5.53 -1.72 4.13
CA VAL A 8 6.06 -2.99 4.62
C VAL A 8 7.36 -2.78 5.38
N ASP A 9 7.34 -3.05 6.68
CA ASP A 9 8.50 -3.31 7.56
C ASP A 9 9.57 -2.19 7.61
N TYR A 10 9.22 -0.91 7.53
CA TYR A 10 10.17 0.20 7.76
C TYR A 10 10.52 0.32 9.25
N GLN A 11 11.11 -0.74 9.81
CA GLN A 11 11.38 -0.85 11.25
C GLN A 11 12.75 -0.30 11.63
N ALA A 12 12.82 0.31 12.83
CA ALA A 12 13.99 1.04 13.29
C ALA A 12 15.28 0.21 13.33
N ARG A 13 15.19 -1.11 13.60
CA ARG A 13 16.36 -2.01 13.63
C ARG A 13 16.69 -2.64 12.27
N LEU A 14 15.77 -2.58 11.31
CA LEU A 14 15.97 -3.11 9.96
C LEU A 14 16.55 -2.05 9.02
N MET A 15 16.03 -0.82 9.10
CA MET A 15 16.42 0.28 8.21
C MET A 15 17.91 0.56 8.12
N PRO A 16 18.72 0.51 9.21
CA PRO A 16 20.17 0.77 9.13
C PRO A 16 20.95 -0.19 8.21
N ALA A 17 20.41 -1.37 7.91
CA ALA A 17 21.02 -2.34 7.01
C ALA A 17 20.59 -2.19 5.55
N ILE A 18 19.67 -1.30 5.26
CA ILE A 18 19.04 -1.14 3.94
C ILE A 18 19.86 -0.18 3.07
N PHE A 19 20.07 -0.57 1.82
CA PHE A 19 20.69 0.29 0.81
C PHE A 19 19.82 1.52 0.56
N GLU A 20 20.41 2.71 0.59
CA GLU A 20 19.72 4.01 0.43
C GLU A 20 18.58 4.26 1.43
N ALA A 21 18.70 3.73 2.66
CA ALA A 21 17.65 3.74 3.68
C ALA A 21 17.00 5.11 3.91
N GLU A 22 17.79 6.20 3.92
CA GLU A 22 17.27 7.55 4.16
C GLU A 22 16.36 8.04 3.04
N SER A 23 16.73 7.83 1.78
CA SER A 23 15.91 8.23 0.63
C SER A 23 14.65 7.40 0.53
N VAL A 24 14.76 6.09 0.79
CA VAL A 24 13.64 5.14 0.81
C VAL A 24 12.63 5.52 1.89
N LEU A 25 13.07 5.78 3.12
CA LEU A 25 12.19 6.17 4.22
C LEU A 25 11.54 7.54 3.96
N ARG A 26 12.28 8.49 3.41
CA ARG A 26 11.75 9.80 3.01
C ARG A 26 10.63 9.68 1.98
N ASN A 27 10.79 8.83 0.97
CA ASN A 27 9.77 8.58 -0.04
C ASN A 27 8.57 7.82 0.54
N ALA A 28 8.80 6.85 1.43
CA ALA A 28 7.72 6.20 2.17
C ALA A 28 6.89 7.19 2.99
N LYS A 29 7.55 8.14 3.66
CA LYS A 29 6.88 9.22 4.39
C LYS A 29 6.08 10.14 3.46
N ARG A 30 6.65 10.55 2.33
CA ARG A 30 5.95 11.35 1.30
C ARG A 30 4.69 10.64 0.83
N LEU A 31 4.80 9.36 0.51
CA LEU A 31 3.69 8.52 0.09
C LEU A 31 2.60 8.44 1.17
N ALA A 32 2.98 8.19 2.43
CA ALA A 32 2.05 8.09 3.55
C ALA A 32 1.34 9.43 3.84
N GLN A 33 2.07 10.53 3.79
CA GLN A 33 1.54 11.87 4.02
C GLN A 33 0.58 12.29 2.90
N ALA A 34 0.94 12.04 1.65
CA ALA A 34 0.07 12.29 0.51
C ALA A 34 -1.19 11.41 0.56
N ALA A 35 -1.05 10.14 0.93
CA ALA A 35 -2.18 9.24 1.13
C ALA A 35 -3.16 9.79 2.19
N HIS A 36 -2.64 10.36 3.29
CA HIS A 36 -3.46 10.98 4.32
C HIS A 36 -4.27 12.17 3.77
N TRP A 37 -3.66 13.08 3.01
CA TRP A 37 -4.36 14.22 2.41
C TRP A 37 -5.38 13.80 1.33
N MET A 38 -5.07 12.73 0.61
CA MET A 38 -5.95 12.19 -0.43
C MET A 38 -6.96 11.15 0.08
N GLU A 39 -7.07 10.99 1.40
CA GLU A 39 -7.96 10.02 2.07
C GLU A 39 -7.75 8.56 1.61
N VAL A 40 -6.56 8.25 1.07
CA VAL A 40 -6.17 6.88 0.74
C VAL A 40 -5.77 6.15 2.02
N PRO A 41 -6.42 5.03 2.37
CA PRO A 41 -6.10 4.31 3.59
C PRO A 41 -4.72 3.67 3.51
N VAL A 42 -3.96 3.79 4.61
CA VAL A 42 -2.60 3.26 4.76
C VAL A 42 -2.56 2.23 5.87
N TRP A 43 -1.91 1.11 5.63
CA TRP A 43 -1.55 0.10 6.64
C TRP A 43 -0.04 -0.08 6.68
N GLY A 44 0.49 -0.29 7.86
CA GLY A 44 1.88 -0.68 8.06
C GLY A 44 2.01 -2.15 8.42
N THR A 45 3.19 -2.73 8.25
CA THR A 45 3.51 -4.06 8.80
C THR A 45 4.77 -4.03 9.64
N GLU A 46 4.90 -4.97 10.57
CA GLU A 46 6.06 -5.15 11.45
C GLU A 46 6.46 -6.62 11.49
N GLN A 47 7.61 -6.95 10.89
CA GLN A 47 8.20 -8.28 10.99
C GLN A 47 8.78 -8.50 12.37
N ASN A 48 8.32 -9.51 13.11
CA ASN A 48 8.84 -9.89 14.42
C ASN A 48 9.19 -8.66 15.29
N PRO A 49 8.19 -7.85 15.70
CA PRO A 49 8.43 -6.54 16.32
C PRO A 49 9.23 -6.62 17.62
N GLU A 50 9.19 -7.74 18.33
CA GLU A 50 10.03 -7.97 19.53
C GLU A 50 11.53 -7.88 19.21
N LYS A 51 11.94 -8.39 18.03
CA LYS A 51 13.33 -8.39 17.60
C LYS A 51 13.69 -7.17 16.75
N LEU A 52 12.86 -6.81 15.79
CA LEU A 52 13.18 -5.75 14.82
C LEU A 52 12.66 -4.37 15.24
N GLY A 53 11.90 -4.28 16.33
CA GLY A 53 11.34 -3.03 16.82
C GLY A 53 10.08 -2.62 16.06
N ALA A 54 9.59 -1.44 16.40
CA ALA A 54 8.40 -0.89 15.78
C ALA A 54 8.69 -0.28 14.40
N LEU A 55 7.64 -0.12 13.62
CA LEU A 55 7.61 0.69 12.40
C LEU A 55 8.05 2.13 12.75
N SER A 56 8.86 2.74 11.88
CA SER A 56 9.30 4.14 12.04
C SER A 56 8.11 5.08 12.28
N ASP A 57 8.22 5.94 13.27
CA ASP A 57 7.17 6.92 13.60
C ASP A 57 6.85 7.86 12.44
N GLU A 58 7.83 8.07 11.54
CA GLU A 58 7.65 8.91 10.36
C GLU A 58 6.57 8.39 9.40
N VAL A 59 6.34 7.09 9.36
CA VAL A 59 5.28 6.47 8.56
C VAL A 59 4.13 5.95 9.41
N ARG A 60 4.41 5.46 10.63
CA ARG A 60 3.42 4.88 11.54
C ARG A 60 2.25 5.82 11.83
N GLN A 61 2.54 7.12 12.04
CA GLN A 61 1.53 8.12 12.35
C GLN A 61 0.42 8.27 11.30
N PHE A 62 0.67 7.87 10.05
CA PHE A 62 -0.29 7.91 8.96
C PHE A 62 -1.04 6.59 8.76
N CYS A 63 -0.61 5.51 9.44
CA CYS A 63 -1.23 4.21 9.29
C CYS A 63 -2.53 4.12 10.09
N ARG A 64 -3.59 3.58 9.47
CA ARG A 64 -4.84 3.23 10.16
C ARG A 64 -4.65 2.11 11.17
N ALA A 65 -3.80 1.15 10.81
CA ALA A 65 -3.40 0.04 11.66
C ALA A 65 -2.02 -0.47 11.24
N VAL A 66 -1.33 -1.10 12.16
CA VAL A 66 -0.06 -1.78 11.93
C VAL A 66 -0.25 -3.25 12.24
N LEU A 67 0.09 -4.12 11.29
CA LEU A 67 -0.03 -5.56 11.38
C LEU A 67 1.30 -6.17 11.82
N PRO A 68 1.40 -6.71 13.04
CA PRO A 68 2.55 -7.53 13.43
C PRO A 68 2.47 -8.87 12.69
N LYS A 69 3.60 -9.35 12.18
CA LYS A 69 3.67 -10.60 11.43
C LYS A 69 4.93 -11.40 11.73
N MET A 70 4.82 -12.73 11.59
CA MET A 70 5.94 -13.66 11.67
C MET A 70 6.28 -14.23 10.30
N SER A 71 5.29 -14.39 9.43
CA SER A 71 5.49 -14.77 8.03
C SER A 71 6.15 -13.64 7.26
N PHE A 72 6.89 -13.94 6.20
CA PHE A 72 7.46 -12.89 5.36
C PHE A 72 6.35 -12.16 4.58
N SER A 73 5.40 -12.91 4.02
CA SER A 73 4.21 -12.32 3.42
C SER A 73 3.25 -11.82 4.49
N ALA A 74 2.80 -10.58 4.36
CA ALA A 74 1.79 -10.00 5.24
C ALA A 74 0.40 -10.61 4.99
N CYS A 75 0.16 -11.19 3.82
CA CYS A 75 -1.11 -11.83 3.50
C CYS A 75 -1.36 -13.06 4.37
N ALA A 76 -0.32 -13.81 4.73
CA ALA A 76 -0.40 -14.97 5.60
C ALA A 76 -0.81 -14.62 7.05
N ASP A 77 -0.53 -13.40 7.49
CA ASP A 77 -0.82 -12.92 8.86
C ASP A 77 -2.04 -11.97 8.92
N GLY A 78 -2.87 -11.90 7.86
CA GLY A 78 -4.17 -11.24 7.92
C GLY A 78 -4.28 -9.92 7.15
N LEU A 79 -3.30 -9.52 6.33
CA LEU A 79 -3.39 -8.30 5.51
C LEU A 79 -4.64 -8.30 4.63
N LEU A 80 -5.00 -9.44 4.05
CA LEU A 80 -6.17 -9.54 3.17
C LEU A 80 -7.48 -9.13 3.87
N ASP A 81 -7.61 -9.43 5.16
CA ASP A 81 -8.80 -9.03 5.94
C ASP A 81 -8.85 -7.52 6.16
N LEU A 82 -7.69 -6.88 6.35
CA LEU A 82 -7.57 -5.42 6.47
C LEU A 82 -7.88 -4.70 5.15
N LEU A 83 -7.57 -5.34 4.02
CA LEU A 83 -7.80 -4.79 2.69
C LEU A 83 -9.23 -5.01 2.18
N LYS A 84 -10.05 -5.82 2.83
CA LYS A 84 -11.45 -5.99 2.43
C LYS A 84 -12.20 -4.66 2.55
N PRO A 85 -13.10 -4.34 1.59
CA PRO A 85 -13.97 -3.19 1.75
C PRO A 85 -14.76 -3.34 3.05
N VAL A 86 -14.75 -2.31 3.89
CA VAL A 86 -15.73 -2.25 4.99
C VAL A 86 -17.10 -2.25 4.32
N ALA A 87 -17.88 -3.31 4.53
CA ALA A 87 -19.25 -3.37 4.05
C ALA A 87 -19.96 -2.11 4.59
N ARG A 88 -20.25 -1.14 3.71
CA ARG A 88 -21.13 -0.04 4.07
C ARG A 88 -22.48 -0.67 4.33
N HIS A 89 -22.83 -0.82 5.59
CA HIS A 89 -24.21 -1.07 5.95
C HIS A 89 -24.99 0.11 5.36
N SER A 90 -25.63 -0.11 4.22
CA SER A 90 -26.65 0.80 3.74
C SER A 90 -27.70 0.83 4.84
N GLN A 91 -27.71 1.91 5.63
CA GLN A 91 -28.81 2.17 6.56
C GLN A 91 -30.09 2.12 5.73
N GLY A 92 -30.91 1.12 6.05
CA GLY A 92 -32.05 0.71 5.28
C GLY A 92 -32.99 1.85 4.94
N GLY A 93 -33.07 2.18 3.69
CA GLY A 93 -34.34 2.51 3.10
C GLY A 93 -35.10 1.19 2.91
N ASN A 94 -36.36 1.15 3.30
CA ASN A 94 -37.23 -0.04 3.21
C ASN A 94 -37.31 -0.58 1.77
N ALA A 95 -36.29 -1.25 1.28
CA ALA A 95 -36.27 -1.92 -0.02
C ALA A 95 -37.27 -3.09 -0.09
N ARG A 96 -38.00 -3.39 0.99
CA ARG A 96 -39.05 -4.42 1.02
C ARG A 96 -40.34 -4.02 0.28
N SER A 97 -40.49 -2.77 -0.13
CA SER A 97 -41.70 -2.29 -0.82
C SER A 97 -41.58 -2.26 -2.34
N LEU A 98 -40.42 -2.55 -2.92
CA LEU A 98 -40.26 -2.58 -4.38
C LEU A 98 -40.45 -4.00 -4.93
N PRO A 99 -41.23 -4.17 -6.02
CA PRO A 99 -41.35 -5.45 -6.73
C PRO A 99 -39.97 -6.00 -7.11
N LYS A 100 -39.77 -7.32 -7.00
CA LYS A 100 -38.47 -8.00 -7.25
C LYS A 100 -37.81 -7.65 -8.59
N HIS A 101 -38.56 -7.30 -9.62
CA HIS A 101 -38.05 -6.93 -10.93
C HIS A 101 -37.48 -5.49 -11.00
N LEU A 102 -37.81 -4.64 -10.02
CA LEU A 102 -37.28 -3.28 -9.87
C LEU A 102 -36.16 -3.16 -8.85
N GLN A 103 -35.87 -4.27 -8.12
CA GLN A 103 -34.70 -4.32 -7.27
C GLN A 103 -33.48 -4.45 -8.19
N LYS A 104 -32.69 -3.36 -8.34
CA LYS A 104 -31.38 -3.45 -8.98
C LYS A 104 -30.60 -4.54 -8.23
N LYS A 105 -30.24 -5.64 -8.93
CA LYS A 105 -29.21 -6.54 -8.44
C LYS A 105 -27.99 -5.66 -8.14
N PRO A 106 -27.35 -5.81 -6.96
CA PRO A 106 -26.05 -5.19 -6.78
C PRO A 106 -25.17 -5.72 -7.91
N GLU A 107 -24.80 -4.85 -8.85
CA GLU A 107 -23.74 -5.20 -9.78
C GLU A 107 -22.52 -5.54 -8.90
N PRO A 108 -21.85 -6.67 -9.14
CA PRO A 108 -20.57 -6.92 -8.50
C PRO A 108 -19.69 -5.75 -8.94
N GLU A 109 -19.39 -4.83 -8.02
CA GLU A 109 -18.34 -3.86 -8.24
C GLU A 109 -17.02 -4.63 -8.43
N SER A 110 -16.75 -5.05 -9.65
CA SER A 110 -15.44 -5.54 -10.09
C SER A 110 -14.48 -4.36 -10.22
N VAL A 111 -14.48 -3.47 -9.24
CA VAL A 111 -13.44 -2.48 -9.13
C VAL A 111 -12.26 -3.23 -8.54
N ARG A 112 -11.37 -3.74 -9.41
CA ARG A 112 -10.07 -4.24 -8.98
C ARG A 112 -9.47 -3.17 -8.06
N SER A 113 -9.28 -3.54 -6.80
CA SER A 113 -8.65 -2.65 -5.84
C SER A 113 -7.17 -2.58 -6.17
N THR A 114 -6.65 -1.38 -6.36
CA THR A 114 -5.23 -1.17 -6.53
C THR A 114 -4.57 -1.07 -5.16
N VAL A 115 -3.58 -1.92 -4.92
CA VAL A 115 -2.73 -1.87 -3.71
C VAL A 115 -1.38 -1.29 -4.09
N ILE A 116 -1.02 -0.22 -3.42
CA ILE A 116 0.26 0.47 -3.57
C ILE A 116 1.18 -0.01 -2.46
N LEU A 117 2.30 -0.61 -2.84
CA LEU A 117 3.28 -1.18 -1.93
C LEU A 117 4.56 -0.35 -1.92
N GLY A 118 4.97 0.07 -0.73
CA GLY A 118 6.33 0.48 -0.44
C GLY A 118 6.89 -0.40 0.66
N GLY A 119 8.20 -0.65 0.71
CA GLY A 119 8.73 -1.45 1.82
C GLY A 119 10.10 -2.04 1.66
N VAL A 120 10.53 -2.65 2.74
CA VAL A 120 11.76 -3.39 2.91
C VAL A 120 11.49 -4.76 3.55
N GLU A 121 12.23 -5.82 3.27
CA GLU A 121 13.20 -5.90 2.18
C GLU A 121 12.47 -6.23 0.86
N ALA A 122 12.82 -5.54 -0.21
CA ALA A 122 12.15 -5.69 -1.50
C ALA A 122 12.13 -7.14 -2.01
N HIS A 123 13.21 -7.90 -1.78
CA HIS A 123 13.37 -9.28 -2.25
C HIS A 123 12.83 -10.35 -1.27
N ILE A 124 12.30 -9.96 -0.10
CA ILE A 124 11.75 -10.88 0.90
C ILE A 124 10.30 -10.53 1.21
N CYS A 125 10.07 -9.64 2.18
CA CYS A 125 8.73 -9.37 2.70
C CYS A 125 7.84 -8.68 1.66
N LEU A 126 8.37 -7.66 0.98
CA LEU A 126 7.64 -6.96 -0.08
C LEU A 126 7.31 -7.90 -1.23
N LEU A 127 8.30 -8.63 -1.75
CA LEU A 127 8.13 -9.56 -2.86
C LEU A 127 7.03 -10.58 -2.58
N GLN A 128 7.11 -11.29 -1.44
CA GLN A 128 6.13 -12.33 -1.10
C GLN A 128 4.74 -11.74 -0.87
N THR A 129 4.64 -10.59 -0.22
CA THR A 129 3.35 -9.91 -0.05
C THR A 129 2.75 -9.50 -1.39
N ALA A 130 3.57 -8.97 -2.31
CA ALA A 130 3.10 -8.57 -3.64
C ALA A 130 2.63 -9.76 -4.47
N LEU A 131 3.36 -10.89 -4.44
CA LEU A 131 2.97 -12.11 -5.15
C LEU A 131 1.64 -12.66 -4.65
N ASP A 132 1.45 -12.74 -3.33
CA ASP A 132 0.18 -13.20 -2.75
C ASP A 132 -0.99 -12.26 -3.10
N LEU A 133 -0.76 -10.93 -3.14
CA LEU A 133 -1.78 -9.98 -3.57
C LEU A 133 -2.14 -10.15 -5.04
N LEU A 134 -1.16 -10.39 -5.92
CA LEU A 134 -1.41 -10.67 -7.34
C LEU A 134 -2.22 -11.96 -7.52
N GLU A 135 -1.94 -13.02 -6.75
CA GLU A 135 -2.72 -14.26 -6.75
C GLU A 135 -4.18 -14.04 -6.30
N GLN A 136 -4.41 -13.04 -5.46
CA GLN A 136 -5.75 -12.62 -5.03
C GLN A 136 -6.41 -11.60 -5.97
N GLU A 137 -5.89 -11.48 -7.19
CA GLU A 137 -6.39 -10.62 -8.26
C GLU A 137 -6.38 -9.10 -7.96
N PHE A 138 -5.60 -8.65 -6.98
CA PHE A 138 -5.35 -7.22 -6.80
C PHE A 138 -4.48 -6.68 -7.95
N GLN A 139 -4.72 -5.44 -8.32
CA GLN A 139 -3.74 -4.67 -9.08
C GLN A 139 -2.68 -4.18 -8.10
N VAL A 140 -1.40 -4.51 -8.34
CA VAL A 140 -0.31 -4.21 -7.42
C VAL A 140 0.64 -3.21 -8.05
N TYR A 141 0.79 -2.05 -7.41
CA TYR A 141 1.79 -1.04 -7.74
C TYR A 141 2.93 -1.11 -6.73
N VAL A 142 4.14 -1.27 -7.19
CA VAL A 142 5.35 -1.28 -6.35
C VAL A 142 6.10 0.03 -6.54
N VAL A 143 6.19 0.81 -5.45
CA VAL A 143 6.81 2.14 -5.47
C VAL A 143 8.32 1.97 -5.32
N THR A 144 9.03 1.94 -6.44
CA THR A 144 10.43 1.52 -6.51
C THR A 144 11.39 2.40 -5.71
N ASP A 145 11.17 3.70 -5.66
CA ASP A 145 11.96 4.65 -4.89
C ASP A 145 11.60 4.73 -3.40
N ALA A 146 10.52 4.03 -3.01
CA ALA A 146 10.16 3.75 -1.61
C ALA A 146 10.44 2.29 -1.22
N CYS A 147 11.13 1.51 -2.04
CA CYS A 147 11.49 0.12 -1.79
C CYS A 147 12.99 -0.08 -1.86
N SER A 148 13.54 -0.92 -1.00
CA SER A 148 14.94 -1.34 -1.10
C SER A 148 15.20 -2.66 -0.39
N SER A 149 16.45 -3.09 -0.43
CA SER A 149 16.97 -4.30 0.21
C SER A 149 18.33 -3.99 0.83
N ARG A 150 18.97 -4.97 1.48
CA ARG A 150 20.34 -4.78 2.03
C ARG A 150 21.38 -4.52 0.95
N THR A 151 21.15 -4.98 -0.26
CA THR A 151 22.01 -4.73 -1.42
C THR A 151 21.20 -4.30 -2.62
N GLU A 152 21.80 -3.46 -3.46
CA GLU A 152 21.21 -3.03 -4.74
C GLU A 152 20.83 -4.22 -5.62
N ARG A 153 21.73 -5.22 -5.72
CA ARG A 153 21.47 -6.43 -6.52
C ARG A 153 20.20 -7.17 -6.11
N ASN A 154 19.95 -7.30 -4.80
CA ASN A 154 18.73 -7.96 -4.30
C ASN A 154 17.48 -7.13 -4.57
N ARG A 155 17.59 -5.81 -4.48
CA ARG A 155 16.52 -4.87 -4.83
C ARG A 155 16.14 -5.01 -6.30
N ASP A 156 17.12 -4.93 -7.18
CA ASP A 156 16.90 -4.94 -8.63
C ASP A 156 16.34 -6.29 -9.12
N ALA A 157 16.90 -7.40 -8.61
CA ALA A 157 16.37 -8.73 -8.91
C ALA A 157 14.91 -8.91 -8.43
N ALA A 158 14.52 -8.26 -7.32
CA ALA A 158 13.15 -8.27 -6.85
C ALA A 158 12.23 -7.48 -7.80
N PHE A 159 12.66 -6.31 -8.26
CA PHE A 159 11.87 -5.50 -9.20
C PHE A 159 11.67 -6.20 -10.53
N ASP A 160 12.72 -6.80 -11.09
CA ASP A 160 12.62 -7.58 -12.34
C ASP A 160 11.61 -8.72 -12.18
N ARG A 161 11.67 -9.45 -11.07
CA ARG A 161 10.74 -10.53 -10.80
C ARG A 161 9.31 -10.04 -10.64
N LEU A 162 9.09 -8.96 -9.89
CA LEU A 162 7.77 -8.37 -9.66
C LEU A 162 7.13 -7.89 -10.96
N ALA A 163 7.90 -7.20 -11.83
CA ALA A 163 7.44 -6.79 -13.14
C ALA A 163 7.05 -8.01 -14.01
N GLY A 164 7.87 -9.06 -14.01
CA GLY A 164 7.59 -10.32 -14.73
C GLY A 164 6.35 -11.04 -14.24
N MET A 165 5.94 -10.83 -12.99
CA MET A 165 4.72 -11.41 -12.39
C MET A 165 3.48 -10.51 -12.53
N GLY A 166 3.61 -9.34 -13.15
CA GLY A 166 2.49 -8.45 -13.45
C GLY A 166 2.27 -7.33 -12.44
N ALA A 167 3.20 -7.08 -11.52
CA ALA A 167 3.18 -5.85 -10.72
C ALA A 167 3.60 -4.65 -11.58
N GLU A 168 2.97 -3.51 -11.37
CA GLU A 168 3.36 -2.26 -12.00
C GLU A 168 4.42 -1.57 -11.17
N LEU A 169 5.58 -1.30 -11.77
CA LEU A 169 6.66 -0.56 -11.13
C LEU A 169 6.45 0.93 -11.36
N VAL A 170 6.31 1.67 -10.27
CA VAL A 170 6.03 3.10 -10.27
C VAL A 170 7.00 3.83 -9.33
N THR A 171 7.04 5.15 -9.41
CA THR A 171 7.74 5.99 -8.43
C THR A 171 6.75 6.68 -7.51
N THR A 172 7.24 7.20 -6.38
CA THR A 172 6.43 8.01 -5.46
C THR A 172 5.71 9.13 -6.22
N GLU A 173 6.43 9.88 -7.05
CA GLU A 173 5.88 11.01 -7.79
C GLU A 173 4.76 10.57 -8.75
N MET A 174 4.92 9.46 -9.49
CA MET A 174 3.88 8.91 -10.35
C MET A 174 2.60 8.64 -9.56
N VAL A 175 2.71 7.96 -8.42
CA VAL A 175 1.55 7.66 -7.57
C VAL A 175 0.86 8.92 -7.06
N LEU A 176 1.61 9.91 -6.61
CA LEU A 176 1.06 11.16 -6.11
C LEU A 176 0.24 11.89 -7.17
N PHE A 177 0.74 11.96 -8.40
CA PHE A 177 0.03 12.60 -9.51
C PHE A 177 -1.15 11.76 -10.03
N GLU A 178 -1.09 10.44 -9.96
CA GLU A 178 -2.24 9.59 -10.25
C GLU A 178 -3.38 9.80 -9.24
N TRP A 179 -3.06 10.03 -7.97
CA TRP A 179 -4.07 10.38 -6.97
C TRP A 179 -4.66 11.77 -7.20
N LEU A 180 -3.83 12.75 -7.52
CA LEU A 180 -4.27 14.13 -7.79
C LEU A 180 -5.17 14.25 -9.02
N ARG A 181 -4.84 13.56 -10.11
CA ARG A 181 -5.52 13.57 -11.42
C ARG A 181 -5.56 14.92 -12.13
N SER A 182 -5.58 16.03 -11.40
CA SER A 182 -5.71 17.38 -11.96
C SER A 182 -4.90 18.38 -11.15
N ALA A 183 -4.32 19.38 -11.82
CA ALA A 183 -3.70 20.53 -11.18
C ALA A 183 -4.72 21.44 -10.47
N GLU A 184 -6.02 21.24 -10.70
CA GLU A 184 -7.11 21.95 -10.02
C GLU A 184 -7.53 21.29 -8.70
N SER A 185 -6.90 20.16 -8.33
CA SER A 185 -7.14 19.49 -7.05
C SER A 185 -6.77 20.40 -5.88
N ASP A 186 -7.61 20.44 -4.85
CA ASP A 186 -7.38 21.25 -3.64
C ASP A 186 -6.06 20.86 -2.95
N ALA A 187 -5.64 19.59 -3.05
CA ALA A 187 -4.40 19.07 -2.49
C ALA A 187 -3.15 19.31 -3.37
N PHE A 188 -3.29 19.95 -4.54
CA PHE A 188 -2.19 20.07 -5.50
C PHE A 188 -0.97 20.80 -4.91
N ARG A 189 -1.18 21.89 -4.18
CA ARG A 189 -0.09 22.70 -3.62
C ARG A 189 0.69 21.95 -2.54
N GLU A 190 -0.02 21.24 -1.68
CA GLU A 190 0.53 20.42 -0.61
C GLU A 190 1.35 19.26 -1.18
N ILE A 191 0.79 18.55 -2.17
CA ILE A 191 1.49 17.44 -2.84
C ILE A 191 2.73 17.96 -3.58
N GLN A 192 2.62 19.07 -4.32
CA GLN A 192 3.75 19.65 -5.02
C GLN A 192 4.89 20.06 -4.05
N ALA A 193 4.55 20.51 -2.85
CA ALA A 193 5.54 20.88 -1.84
C ALA A 193 6.31 19.67 -1.28
N LEU A 194 5.73 18.45 -1.32
CA LEU A 194 6.40 17.24 -0.86
C LEU A 194 7.54 16.78 -1.80
N ILE A 195 7.46 17.11 -3.07
CA ILE A 195 8.38 16.58 -4.10
C ILE A 195 9.46 17.59 -4.52
N LYS A 196 9.36 18.83 -4.03
CA LYS A 196 10.42 19.85 -4.18
C LYS A 196 11.48 19.70 -3.10
#